data_4c6c289419ca2aa0ba1bc3c75ff52aef
#
_entry.id   4c6c289419ca2aa0ba1bc3c75ff52aef
#
_cell.length_a   1.000
_cell.length_b   1.000
_cell.length_c   1.000
_cell.angle_alpha   90.00
_cell.angle_beta   90.00
_cell.angle_gamma   90.00
#
_symmetry.space_group_name_H-M   'P 1'
#
loop_
_entity.id
_entity.type
_entity.pdbx_description
1 polymer ?
#
loop_
_entity_poly.entity_id
_entity_poly.type
_entity_poly.pdbx_seq_one_letter_code
_entity_poly.pdbx_strand_id
1 'polypeptide(L)'
;MKRKILIVEDNIGLSQMQKDWFSQAGYDAVTAMNEPVARSLIRKMGFDLILSDVRLPEGSGISLLEWLHKEKRDIPFIITTEYVSVPDVVRTIKLGAMDYLPKPVRKEHLLELADDIFQPMVTVRKKEKALFHRTSPKILQVEKYAKLVAPSEMSVMILGANGTGKESVAQSIHQGSERWNMPFVAVNCGALPRELAASLLFGHAKGAFTGADTAKIGYFDMAKGGTLFLDEIGTMSYEIQSMLLRVLQESTYTPIGSGKERVADVRIITATNEDLQQAIKDGRFREDLYLSLIHISEPTRPY
;
A
#
# COMPACT_ATOMS: atom_id res chain seq x y z
N MET A 1 -12.57 20.86 -23.49
CA MET A 1 -11.10 21.06 -23.56
C MET A 1 -10.41 19.76 -23.21
N LYS A 2 -9.28 19.41 -23.87
CA LYS A 2 -8.49 18.25 -23.47
C LYS A 2 -7.86 18.50 -22.10
N ARG A 3 -7.84 17.51 -21.21
CA ARG A 3 -7.13 17.58 -19.93
C ARG A 3 -5.64 17.63 -20.16
N LYS A 4 -4.94 18.48 -19.41
CA LYS A 4 -3.51 18.74 -19.61
C LYS A 4 -2.69 18.11 -18.49
N ILE A 5 -1.71 17.28 -18.86
CA ILE A 5 -0.88 16.52 -17.94
C ILE A 5 0.57 16.98 -18.05
N LEU A 6 1.23 17.25 -16.92
CA LEU A 6 2.66 17.51 -16.86
C LEU A 6 3.38 16.22 -16.42
N ILE A 7 4.35 15.79 -17.20
CA ILE A 7 5.24 14.66 -16.93
C ILE A 7 6.61 15.23 -16.59
N VAL A 8 7.10 14.96 -15.37
CA VAL A 8 8.42 15.43 -14.91
C VAL A 8 9.32 14.19 -14.74
N GLU A 9 10.17 13.96 -15.74
CA GLU A 9 10.98 12.75 -15.88
C GLU A 9 12.25 13.11 -16.66
N ASP A 10 13.41 12.81 -16.11
CA ASP A 10 14.71 13.10 -16.73
C ASP A 10 15.11 12.09 -17.79
N ASN A 11 14.59 10.86 -17.70
CA ASN A 11 14.78 9.85 -18.74
C ASN A 11 13.91 10.18 -19.96
N ILE A 12 14.57 10.64 -21.04
CA ILE A 12 13.90 11.07 -22.29
C ILE A 12 13.04 9.96 -22.88
N GLY A 13 13.54 8.71 -22.90
CA GLY A 13 12.80 7.57 -23.45
C GLY A 13 11.53 7.27 -22.67
N LEU A 14 11.62 7.25 -21.33
CA LEU A 14 10.49 7.00 -20.44
C LEU A 14 9.48 8.15 -20.50
N SER A 15 9.97 9.39 -20.48
CA SER A 15 9.16 10.60 -20.62
C SER A 15 8.35 10.62 -21.91
N GLN A 16 8.98 10.29 -23.04
CA GLN A 16 8.31 10.23 -24.34
C GLN A 16 7.30 9.08 -24.40
N MET A 17 7.64 7.92 -23.88
CA MET A 17 6.73 6.76 -23.80
C MET A 17 5.47 7.10 -23.00
N GLN A 18 5.60 7.69 -21.82
CA GLN A 18 4.46 8.12 -20.99
C GLN A 18 3.63 9.19 -21.70
N LYS A 19 4.27 10.14 -22.36
CA LYS A 19 3.60 11.17 -23.18
C LYS A 19 2.75 10.53 -24.28
N ASP A 20 3.29 9.53 -24.97
CA ASP A 20 2.58 8.83 -26.04
C ASP A 20 1.37 8.07 -25.48
N TRP A 21 1.49 7.45 -24.31
CA TRP A 21 0.35 6.78 -23.66
C TRP A 21 -0.80 7.74 -23.36
N PHE A 22 -0.49 8.88 -22.74
CA PHE A 22 -1.50 9.90 -22.44
C PHE A 22 -2.09 10.51 -23.71
N SER A 23 -1.26 10.77 -24.74
CA SER A 23 -1.71 11.33 -26.02
C SER A 23 -2.67 10.36 -26.75
N GLN A 24 -2.36 9.06 -26.75
CA GLN A 24 -3.24 8.02 -27.31
C GLN A 24 -4.57 7.90 -26.55
N ALA A 25 -4.57 8.16 -25.24
CA ALA A 25 -5.77 8.19 -24.39
C ALA A 25 -6.56 9.52 -24.53
N GLY A 26 -6.11 10.46 -25.38
CA GLY A 26 -6.83 11.71 -25.66
C GLY A 26 -6.44 12.90 -24.78
N TYR A 27 -5.45 12.77 -23.92
CA TYR A 27 -4.92 13.84 -23.07
C TYR A 27 -3.89 14.71 -23.81
N ASP A 28 -3.66 15.93 -23.31
CA ASP A 28 -2.60 16.82 -23.76
C ASP A 28 -1.42 16.72 -22.78
N ALA A 29 -0.33 16.04 -23.17
CA ALA A 29 0.79 15.77 -22.29
C ALA A 29 2.01 16.62 -22.64
N VAL A 30 2.56 17.32 -21.63
CA VAL A 30 3.75 18.15 -21.70
C VAL A 30 4.84 17.55 -20.81
N THR A 31 6.08 17.57 -21.24
CA THR A 31 7.22 16.99 -20.50
C THR A 31 8.14 18.07 -19.93
N ALA A 32 8.73 17.79 -18.77
CA ALA A 32 9.79 18.57 -18.13
C ALA A 32 10.89 17.62 -17.66
N MET A 33 12.16 18.00 -17.81
CA MET A 33 13.30 17.15 -17.46
C MET A 33 13.80 17.35 -16.02
N ASN A 34 13.36 18.40 -15.34
CA ASN A 34 13.76 18.74 -13.99
C ASN A 34 12.71 19.62 -13.30
N GLU A 35 12.88 19.82 -11.99
CA GLU A 35 11.98 20.63 -11.18
C GLU A 35 11.89 22.11 -11.60
N PRO A 36 13.00 22.84 -11.89
CA PRO A 36 12.93 24.23 -12.34
C PRO A 36 12.11 24.41 -13.60
N VAL A 37 12.27 23.54 -14.60
CA VAL A 37 11.47 23.56 -15.83
C VAL A 37 10.00 23.29 -15.52
N ALA A 38 9.71 22.28 -14.68
CA ALA A 38 8.36 21.98 -14.25
C ALA A 38 7.68 23.19 -13.58
N ARG A 39 8.35 23.85 -12.64
CA ARG A 39 7.84 25.07 -11.96
C ARG A 39 7.57 26.20 -12.95
N SER A 40 8.47 26.39 -13.93
CA SER A 40 8.30 27.40 -14.99
C SER A 40 7.06 27.14 -15.84
N LEU A 41 6.83 25.87 -16.22
CA LEU A 41 5.66 25.45 -16.98
C LEU A 41 4.37 25.63 -16.18
N ILE A 42 4.36 25.23 -14.91
CA ILE A 42 3.20 25.37 -14.02
C ILE A 42 2.81 26.84 -13.78
N ARG A 43 3.78 27.75 -13.79
CA ARG A 43 3.50 29.19 -13.69
C ARG A 43 2.90 29.78 -14.99
N LYS A 44 3.29 29.25 -16.15
CA LYS A 44 2.87 29.75 -17.45
C LYS A 44 1.54 29.18 -17.94
N MET A 45 1.23 27.96 -17.57
CA MET A 45 0.03 27.27 -18.02
C MET A 45 -0.57 26.42 -16.91
N GLY A 46 -1.90 26.15 -16.99
CA GLY A 46 -2.59 25.26 -16.08
C GLY A 46 -2.39 23.80 -16.46
N PHE A 47 -2.29 22.94 -15.44
CA PHE A 47 -2.28 21.48 -15.58
C PHE A 47 -3.39 20.89 -14.71
N ASP A 48 -3.97 19.80 -15.20
CA ASP A 48 -5.02 19.06 -14.50
C ASP A 48 -4.44 17.88 -13.70
N LEU A 49 -3.21 17.44 -14.02
CA LEU A 49 -2.48 16.36 -13.34
C LEU A 49 -0.97 16.56 -13.52
N ILE A 50 -0.20 16.22 -12.50
CA ILE A 50 1.26 16.16 -12.56
C ILE A 50 1.68 14.71 -12.23
N LEU A 51 2.49 14.11 -13.10
CA LEU A 51 3.22 12.88 -12.89
C LEU A 51 4.70 13.22 -12.75
N SER A 52 5.34 12.89 -11.64
CA SER A 52 6.73 13.26 -11.40
C SER A 52 7.56 12.12 -10.85
N ASP A 53 8.78 11.94 -11.37
CA ASP A 53 9.77 11.13 -10.69
C ASP A 53 10.16 11.77 -9.33
N VAL A 54 10.45 10.93 -8.35
CA VAL A 54 11.06 11.37 -7.08
C VAL A 54 12.43 11.97 -7.32
N ARG A 55 13.28 11.29 -8.10
CA ARG A 55 14.67 11.69 -8.34
C ARG A 55 14.78 12.46 -9.66
N LEU A 56 15.17 13.71 -9.57
CA LEU A 56 15.39 14.59 -10.72
C LEU A 56 16.82 15.17 -10.64
N PRO A 57 17.48 15.46 -11.77
CA PRO A 57 18.84 16.01 -11.79
C PRO A 57 18.99 17.29 -11.00
N GLU A 58 17.96 18.14 -11.04
CA GLU A 58 17.89 19.42 -10.31
C GLU A 58 16.58 19.46 -9.53
N GLY A 59 16.66 19.22 -8.20
CA GLY A 59 15.52 19.15 -7.32
C GLY A 59 14.94 17.73 -7.16
N SER A 60 13.65 17.62 -6.89
CA SER A 60 12.96 16.34 -6.74
C SER A 60 11.45 16.49 -6.95
N GLY A 61 10.75 15.36 -7.22
CA GLY A 61 9.29 15.35 -7.25
C GLY A 61 8.67 15.72 -5.90
N ILE A 62 9.35 15.39 -4.80
CA ILE A 62 8.90 15.73 -3.45
C ILE A 62 8.99 17.25 -3.21
N SER A 63 10.12 17.88 -3.58
CA SER A 63 10.29 19.34 -3.45
C SER A 63 9.36 20.13 -4.38
N LEU A 64 9.01 19.56 -5.53
CA LEU A 64 8.00 20.12 -6.43
C LEU A 64 6.61 20.10 -5.79
N LEU A 65 6.23 18.98 -5.15
CA LEU A 65 4.96 18.84 -4.43
C LEU A 65 4.89 19.81 -3.23
N GLU A 66 5.97 19.94 -2.45
CA GLU A 66 6.06 20.89 -1.34
C GLU A 66 5.90 22.33 -1.81
N TRP A 67 6.50 22.66 -2.95
CA TRP A 67 6.36 23.97 -3.54
C TRP A 67 4.92 24.24 -3.98
N LEU A 68 4.23 23.29 -4.64
CA LEU A 68 2.81 23.40 -4.99
C LEU A 68 1.94 23.65 -3.76
N HIS A 69 2.20 22.93 -2.69
CA HIS A 69 1.47 23.09 -1.43
C HIS A 69 1.68 24.51 -0.83
N LYS A 70 2.91 25.04 -0.83
CA LYS A 70 3.23 26.41 -0.40
C LYS A 70 2.53 27.47 -1.25
N GLU A 71 2.48 27.27 -2.55
CA GLU A 71 1.82 28.16 -3.51
C GLU A 71 0.28 28.01 -3.49
N LYS A 72 -0.27 27.12 -2.64
CA LYS A 72 -1.71 26.80 -2.55
C LYS A 72 -2.31 26.39 -3.91
N ARG A 73 -1.55 25.67 -4.71
CA ARG A 73 -1.99 25.11 -6.00
C ARG A 73 -2.45 23.67 -5.77
N ASP A 74 -3.75 23.48 -5.89
CA ASP A 74 -4.38 22.17 -5.71
C ASP A 74 -4.44 21.44 -7.07
N ILE A 75 -3.29 20.90 -7.49
CA ILE A 75 -3.17 20.11 -8.72
C ILE A 75 -2.92 18.66 -8.31
N PRO A 76 -3.75 17.72 -8.75
CA PRO A 76 -3.53 16.29 -8.52
C PRO A 76 -2.11 15.88 -8.89
N PHE A 77 -1.44 15.12 -8.01
CA PHE A 77 -0.02 14.81 -8.13
C PHE A 77 0.21 13.31 -7.90
N ILE A 78 0.84 12.65 -8.88
CA ILE A 78 1.28 11.25 -8.80
C ILE A 78 2.80 11.24 -8.79
N ILE A 79 3.39 10.45 -7.91
CA ILE A 79 4.83 10.24 -7.84
C ILE A 79 5.20 8.88 -8.42
N THR A 80 6.28 8.84 -9.22
CA THR A 80 6.91 7.61 -9.69
C THR A 80 8.31 7.46 -9.10
N THR A 81 8.77 6.24 -8.86
CA THR A 81 10.10 5.99 -8.30
C THR A 81 10.66 4.62 -8.65
N GLU A 82 11.97 4.53 -8.82
CA GLU A 82 12.69 3.25 -8.92
C GLU A 82 12.91 2.60 -7.54
N TYR A 83 12.97 3.42 -6.48
CA TYR A 83 13.23 2.95 -5.12
C TYR A 83 12.12 3.38 -4.18
N VAL A 84 11.34 2.42 -3.74
CA VAL A 84 10.30 2.67 -2.74
C VAL A 84 10.96 2.89 -1.38
N SER A 85 10.99 4.15 -0.94
CA SER A 85 11.41 4.55 0.40
C SER A 85 10.16 4.84 1.25
N VAL A 86 9.97 4.09 2.31
CA VAL A 86 8.81 4.27 3.22
C VAL A 86 8.70 5.71 3.76
N PRO A 87 9.80 6.37 4.19
CA PRO A 87 9.75 7.77 4.60
C PRO A 87 9.26 8.71 3.50
N ASP A 88 9.67 8.48 2.25
CA ASP A 88 9.27 9.31 1.10
C ASP A 88 7.80 9.09 0.75
N VAL A 89 7.32 7.84 0.78
CA VAL A 89 5.89 7.51 0.58
C VAL A 89 5.03 8.24 1.61
N VAL A 90 5.36 8.11 2.90
CA VAL A 90 4.60 8.75 3.99
C VAL A 90 4.65 10.28 3.87
N ARG A 91 5.80 10.84 3.53
CA ARG A 91 5.97 12.28 3.35
C ARG A 91 5.12 12.81 2.20
N THR A 92 5.12 12.12 1.05
CA THR A 92 4.39 12.53 -0.15
C THR A 92 2.88 12.40 0.02
N ILE A 93 2.40 11.34 0.66
CA ILE A 93 0.97 11.20 0.99
C ILE A 93 0.51 12.30 1.94
N LYS A 94 1.29 12.63 2.99
CA LYS A 94 1.00 13.74 3.91
C LYS A 94 0.99 15.11 3.21
N LEU A 95 1.75 15.27 2.14
CA LEU A 95 1.78 16.47 1.31
C LEU A 95 0.65 16.50 0.27
N GLY A 96 -0.22 15.49 0.23
CA GLY A 96 -1.38 15.44 -0.66
C GLY A 96 -1.13 14.81 -2.02
N ALA A 97 -0.06 14.01 -2.19
CA ALA A 97 0.07 13.19 -3.39
C ALA A 97 -1.12 12.22 -3.49
N MET A 98 -1.68 12.10 -4.70
CA MET A 98 -2.81 11.19 -4.97
C MET A 98 -2.37 9.72 -4.97
N ASP A 99 -1.15 9.45 -5.49
CA ASP A 99 -0.60 8.10 -5.52
C ASP A 99 0.94 8.11 -5.63
N TYR A 100 1.53 6.94 -5.36
CA TYR A 100 2.98 6.70 -5.37
C TYR A 100 3.26 5.38 -6.09
N LEU A 101 3.79 5.45 -7.32
CA LEU A 101 3.94 4.32 -8.22
C LEU A 101 5.39 3.83 -8.32
N PRO A 102 5.67 2.56 -8.02
CA PRO A 102 6.98 1.98 -8.31
C PRO A 102 7.18 1.83 -9.82
N LYS A 103 8.39 2.14 -10.30
CA LYS A 103 8.82 1.83 -11.66
C LYS A 103 9.21 0.34 -11.77
N PRO A 104 8.91 -0.37 -12.86
CA PRO A 104 8.30 0.12 -14.11
C PRO A 104 6.79 0.34 -13.98
N VAL A 105 6.33 1.53 -14.34
CA VAL A 105 4.90 1.90 -14.35
C VAL A 105 4.21 1.20 -15.51
N ARG A 106 3.08 0.54 -15.26
CA ARG A 106 2.26 -0.10 -16.31
C ARG A 106 1.31 0.92 -16.93
N LYS A 107 1.22 0.89 -18.28
CA LYS A 107 0.37 1.80 -19.05
C LYS A 107 -1.08 1.81 -18.56
N GLU A 108 -1.65 0.62 -18.40
CA GLU A 108 -3.05 0.44 -18.02
C GLU A 108 -3.32 1.08 -16.66
N HIS A 109 -2.46 0.82 -15.67
CA HIS A 109 -2.60 1.34 -14.32
C HIS A 109 -2.47 2.87 -14.26
N LEU A 110 -1.54 3.44 -15.04
CA LEU A 110 -1.35 4.90 -15.09
C LEU A 110 -2.56 5.61 -15.73
N LEU A 111 -3.13 5.04 -16.79
CA LEU A 111 -4.30 5.59 -17.46
C LEU A 111 -5.57 5.46 -16.61
N GLU A 112 -5.77 4.33 -15.91
CA GLU A 112 -6.87 4.14 -14.97
C GLU A 112 -6.83 5.19 -13.85
N LEU A 113 -5.66 5.44 -13.25
CA LEU A 113 -5.50 6.47 -12.23
C LEU A 113 -5.83 7.88 -12.76
N ALA A 114 -5.38 8.21 -13.98
CA ALA A 114 -5.70 9.49 -14.59
C ALA A 114 -7.19 9.64 -14.86
N ASP A 115 -7.86 8.60 -15.35
CA ASP A 115 -9.30 8.58 -15.59
C ASP A 115 -10.07 8.75 -14.28
N ASP A 116 -9.66 8.08 -13.19
CA ASP A 116 -10.27 8.22 -11.86
C ASP A 116 -10.15 9.65 -11.32
N ILE A 117 -9.01 10.30 -11.53
CA ILE A 117 -8.77 11.69 -11.11
C ILE A 117 -9.65 12.67 -11.88
N PHE A 118 -9.89 12.41 -13.16
CA PHE A 118 -10.62 13.32 -14.06
C PHE A 118 -12.12 13.11 -14.12
N GLN A 119 -12.66 12.05 -13.50
CA GLN A 119 -14.10 11.89 -13.40
C GLN A 119 -14.70 13.06 -12.59
N PRO A 120 -15.77 13.73 -13.04
CA PRO A 120 -16.37 14.82 -12.28
C PRO A 120 -16.80 14.30 -10.91
N MET A 121 -16.44 15.05 -9.85
CA MET A 121 -16.97 14.86 -8.52
C MET A 121 -18.49 15.08 -8.55
N VAL A 122 -19.23 14.06 -8.92
CA VAL A 122 -20.63 13.96 -8.58
C VAL A 122 -20.67 13.55 -7.13
N THR A 123 -21.01 14.55 -6.26
CA THR A 123 -21.37 14.41 -4.85
C THR A 123 -20.87 13.12 -4.19
N VAL A 124 -20.02 13.31 -3.17
CA VAL A 124 -19.50 12.26 -2.28
C VAL A 124 -20.66 11.44 -1.68
N ARG A 125 -21.24 10.58 -2.48
CA ARG A 125 -21.57 9.23 -2.06
C ARG A 125 -20.29 8.48 -2.29
N LYS A 126 -19.64 7.96 -1.21
CA LYS A 126 -18.60 6.96 -1.27
C LYS A 126 -18.87 6.11 -2.51
N LYS A 127 -18.09 6.33 -3.61
CA LYS A 127 -17.95 5.29 -4.58
C LYS A 127 -17.26 4.19 -3.78
N GLU A 128 -18.03 3.21 -3.32
CA GLU A 128 -17.52 1.86 -3.28
C GLU A 128 -16.75 1.75 -4.59
N LYS A 129 -15.41 1.70 -4.53
CA LYS A 129 -14.60 1.25 -5.68
C LYS A 129 -15.34 0.02 -6.12
N ALA A 130 -15.93 0.07 -7.31
CA ALA A 130 -16.74 -1.04 -7.79
C ALA A 130 -15.77 -2.23 -7.76
N LEU A 131 -15.85 -2.99 -6.69
CA LEU A 131 -15.29 -4.33 -6.63
C LEU A 131 -15.79 -4.91 -7.93
N PHE A 132 -14.87 -5.22 -8.83
CA PHE A 132 -15.15 -5.79 -10.13
C PHE A 132 -16.48 -6.50 -10.04
N HIS A 133 -17.50 -6.12 -10.84
CA HIS A 133 -18.76 -6.81 -10.87
C HIS A 133 -18.49 -8.24 -11.35
N ARG A 134 -17.97 -9.03 -10.44
CA ARG A 134 -17.67 -10.43 -10.61
C ARG A 134 -19.01 -11.12 -10.38
N THR A 135 -19.65 -11.51 -11.46
CA THR A 135 -20.95 -12.20 -11.46
C THR A 135 -20.87 -13.67 -11.03
N SER A 136 -19.68 -14.16 -10.66
CA SER A 136 -19.52 -15.54 -10.21
C SER A 136 -20.20 -15.77 -8.85
N PRO A 137 -21.01 -16.82 -8.68
CA PRO A 137 -21.64 -17.16 -7.40
C PRO A 137 -20.67 -17.26 -6.22
N LYS A 138 -19.44 -17.74 -6.48
CA LYS A 138 -18.37 -17.84 -5.47
C LYS A 138 -17.93 -16.47 -4.92
N ILE A 139 -17.91 -15.45 -5.77
CA ILE A 139 -17.50 -14.11 -5.33
C ILE A 139 -18.59 -13.42 -4.55
N LEU A 140 -19.85 -13.56 -4.92
CA LEU A 140 -20.97 -13.06 -4.13
C LEU A 140 -20.94 -13.67 -2.71
N GLN A 141 -20.54 -14.93 -2.59
CA GLN A 141 -20.36 -15.57 -1.29
C GLN A 141 -19.19 -14.95 -0.50
N VAL A 142 -18.04 -14.70 -1.15
CA VAL A 142 -16.89 -14.04 -0.52
C VAL A 142 -17.24 -12.62 -0.05
N GLU A 143 -17.95 -11.84 -0.87
CA GLU A 143 -18.44 -10.50 -0.50
C GLU A 143 -19.40 -10.55 0.70
N LYS A 144 -20.28 -11.55 0.74
CA LYS A 144 -21.17 -11.76 1.88
C LYS A 144 -20.38 -12.03 3.16
N TYR A 145 -19.36 -12.90 3.11
CA TYR A 145 -18.49 -13.17 4.25
C TYR A 145 -17.65 -11.94 4.63
N ALA A 146 -17.10 -11.22 3.66
CA ALA A 146 -16.35 -9.99 3.90
C ALA A 146 -17.20 -8.96 4.66
N LYS A 147 -18.45 -8.74 4.25
CA LYS A 147 -19.40 -7.84 4.95
C LYS A 147 -19.74 -8.33 6.36
N LEU A 148 -19.84 -9.65 6.56
CA LEU A 148 -20.15 -10.24 7.87
C LEU A 148 -18.99 -10.05 8.88
N VAL A 149 -17.73 -10.24 8.43
CA VAL A 149 -16.56 -10.14 9.31
C VAL A 149 -16.03 -8.70 9.44
N ALA A 150 -16.41 -7.80 8.56
CA ALA A 150 -15.91 -6.43 8.55
C ALA A 150 -16.10 -5.69 9.88
N PRO A 151 -17.26 -5.73 10.56
CA PRO A 151 -17.46 -5.02 11.83
C PRO A 151 -16.67 -5.61 13.02
N SER A 152 -16.14 -6.84 12.89
CA SER A 152 -15.39 -7.47 13.97
C SER A 152 -13.90 -7.05 13.97
N GLU A 153 -13.25 -7.17 15.13
CA GLU A 153 -11.79 -6.97 15.28
C GLU A 153 -10.99 -8.26 15.01
N MET A 154 -11.66 -9.34 14.62
CA MET A 154 -11.02 -10.64 14.37
C MET A 154 -10.02 -10.55 13.22
N SER A 155 -8.93 -11.30 13.34
CA SER A 155 -8.02 -11.56 12.22
C SER A 155 -8.74 -12.34 11.13
N VAL A 156 -8.43 -12.04 9.86
CA VAL A 156 -9.06 -12.68 8.71
C VAL A 156 -7.98 -13.26 7.79
N MET A 157 -8.16 -14.50 7.37
CA MET A 157 -7.31 -15.11 6.35
C MET A 157 -8.08 -15.27 5.04
N ILE A 158 -7.51 -14.77 3.94
CA ILE A 158 -8.06 -14.81 2.59
C ILE A 158 -7.26 -15.83 1.79
N LEU A 159 -7.92 -16.92 1.36
CA LEU A 159 -7.31 -17.96 0.55
C LEU A 159 -7.72 -17.79 -0.92
N GLY A 160 -6.76 -17.86 -1.83
CA GLY A 160 -7.07 -17.78 -3.27
C GLY A 160 -5.83 -17.72 -4.15
N ALA A 161 -5.96 -18.14 -5.40
CA ALA A 161 -4.89 -18.09 -6.40
C ALA A 161 -4.39 -16.65 -6.63
N ASN A 162 -3.21 -16.51 -7.26
CA ASN A 162 -2.69 -15.19 -7.61
C ASN A 162 -3.63 -14.49 -8.61
N GLY A 163 -3.78 -13.16 -8.46
CA GLY A 163 -4.64 -12.37 -9.33
C GLY A 163 -6.15 -12.49 -9.07
N THR A 164 -6.60 -13.22 -8.02
CA THR A 164 -8.03 -13.34 -7.67
C THR A 164 -8.60 -12.11 -6.98
N GLY A 165 -7.77 -11.11 -6.67
CA GLY A 165 -8.19 -9.86 -6.00
C GLY A 165 -8.30 -9.98 -4.49
N LYS A 166 -7.43 -10.76 -3.85
CA LYS A 166 -7.36 -10.89 -2.38
C LYS A 166 -7.22 -9.54 -1.67
N GLU A 167 -6.40 -8.64 -2.21
CA GLU A 167 -6.24 -7.28 -1.69
C GLU A 167 -7.54 -6.46 -1.75
N SER A 168 -8.30 -6.56 -2.84
CA SER A 168 -9.60 -5.88 -2.95
C SER A 168 -10.60 -6.38 -1.91
N VAL A 169 -10.56 -7.68 -1.58
CA VAL A 169 -11.38 -8.24 -0.49
C VAL A 169 -10.93 -7.69 0.86
N ALA A 170 -9.62 -7.62 1.11
CA ALA A 170 -9.07 -7.04 2.35
C ALA A 170 -9.45 -5.57 2.51
N GLN A 171 -9.35 -4.77 1.43
CA GLN A 171 -9.80 -3.38 1.42
C GLN A 171 -11.30 -3.25 1.71
N SER A 172 -12.13 -4.13 1.14
CA SER A 172 -13.58 -4.15 1.40
C SER A 172 -13.90 -4.44 2.87
N ILE A 173 -13.16 -5.38 3.49
CA ILE A 173 -13.28 -5.67 4.92
C ILE A 173 -12.89 -4.46 5.76
N HIS A 174 -11.76 -3.81 5.44
CA HIS A 174 -11.32 -2.60 6.13
C HIS A 174 -12.36 -1.46 6.00
N GLN A 175 -12.87 -1.19 4.80
CA GLN A 175 -13.87 -0.16 4.54
C GLN A 175 -15.20 -0.39 5.25
N GLY A 176 -15.57 -1.65 5.48
CA GLY A 176 -16.76 -2.03 6.24
C GLY A 176 -16.55 -2.13 7.76
N SER A 177 -15.33 -1.90 8.27
CA SER A 177 -14.97 -2.00 9.69
C SER A 177 -15.12 -0.67 10.43
N GLU A 178 -15.04 -0.71 11.76
CA GLU A 178 -14.98 0.51 12.58
C GLU A 178 -13.71 1.33 12.34
N ARG A 179 -12.65 0.70 11.76
CA ARG A 179 -11.36 1.33 11.42
C ARG A 179 -11.30 1.90 10.01
N TRP A 180 -12.43 2.05 9.32
CA TRP A 180 -12.51 2.44 7.90
C TRP A 180 -11.83 3.77 7.53
N ASN A 181 -11.72 4.71 8.49
CA ASN A 181 -11.08 6.02 8.34
C ASN A 181 -9.63 6.05 8.84
N MET A 182 -9.12 4.91 9.32
CA MET A 182 -7.77 4.73 9.83
C MET A 182 -6.85 4.17 8.74
N PRO A 183 -5.52 4.12 8.94
CA PRO A 183 -4.61 3.60 7.93
C PRO A 183 -4.91 2.17 7.50
N PHE A 184 -4.87 1.91 6.18
CA PHE A 184 -4.79 0.58 5.60
C PHE A 184 -3.40 0.41 5.00
N VAL A 185 -2.59 -0.46 5.59
CA VAL A 185 -1.21 -0.72 5.16
C VAL A 185 -1.15 -2.11 4.55
N ALA A 186 -0.86 -2.19 3.24
CA ALA A 186 -0.70 -3.45 2.52
C ALA A 186 0.79 -3.78 2.34
N VAL A 187 1.15 -5.02 2.65
CA VAL A 187 2.52 -5.52 2.57
C VAL A 187 2.51 -6.88 1.87
N ASN A 188 3.24 -7.01 0.76
CA ASN A 188 3.52 -8.30 0.17
C ASN A 188 4.75 -8.91 0.84
N CYS A 189 4.56 -10.00 1.59
CA CYS A 189 5.61 -10.66 2.37
C CYS A 189 6.65 -11.34 1.47
N GLY A 190 6.25 -11.80 0.28
CA GLY A 190 7.17 -12.39 -0.70
C GLY A 190 8.13 -11.38 -1.34
N ALA A 191 7.77 -10.09 -1.34
CA ALA A 191 8.61 -9.01 -1.86
C ALA A 191 9.61 -8.48 -0.82
N LEU A 192 9.49 -8.86 0.47
CA LEU A 192 10.40 -8.40 1.50
C LEU A 192 11.74 -9.15 1.44
N PRO A 193 12.89 -8.43 1.40
CA PRO A 193 14.19 -9.08 1.56
C PRO A 193 14.24 -9.81 2.91
N ARG A 194 14.60 -11.09 2.91
CA ARG A 194 14.55 -11.95 4.12
C ARG A 194 15.28 -11.34 5.32
N GLU A 195 16.44 -10.75 5.10
CA GLU A 195 17.30 -10.14 6.14
C GLU A 195 16.70 -8.87 6.73
N LEU A 196 15.86 -8.17 5.99
CA LEU A 196 15.25 -6.89 6.40
C LEU A 196 13.79 -7.02 6.81
N ALA A 197 13.16 -8.15 6.53
CA ALA A 197 11.71 -8.32 6.68
C ALA A 197 11.25 -8.07 8.14
N ALA A 198 11.97 -8.58 9.14
CA ALA A 198 11.66 -8.31 10.55
C ALA A 198 11.79 -6.82 10.89
N SER A 199 12.84 -6.16 10.40
CA SER A 199 13.05 -4.72 10.60
C SER A 199 12.00 -3.86 9.89
N LEU A 200 11.54 -4.27 8.71
CA LEU A 200 10.49 -3.57 7.98
C LEU A 200 9.11 -3.74 8.65
N LEU A 201 8.81 -4.92 9.16
CA LEU A 201 7.54 -5.19 9.83
C LEU A 201 7.46 -4.52 11.21
N PHE A 202 8.48 -4.72 12.06
CA PHE A 202 8.44 -4.35 13.48
C PHE A 202 9.24 -3.08 13.81
N GLY A 203 10.01 -2.55 12.84
CA GLY A 203 10.92 -1.44 13.06
C GLY A 203 12.22 -1.86 13.75
N HIS A 204 13.16 -0.94 13.89
CA HIS A 204 14.43 -1.17 14.60
C HIS A 204 14.92 0.06 15.35
N ALA A 205 15.67 -0.18 16.41
CA ALA A 205 16.41 0.85 17.14
C ALA A 205 17.72 1.21 16.41
N LYS A 206 18.26 2.39 16.67
CA LYS A 206 19.60 2.76 16.19
C LYS A 206 20.63 1.75 16.71
N GLY A 207 21.50 1.26 15.83
CA GLY A 207 22.55 0.29 16.17
C GLY A 207 22.07 -1.16 16.31
N ALA A 208 20.85 -1.48 15.91
CA ALA A 208 20.28 -2.84 16.01
C ALA A 208 21.02 -3.89 15.17
N PHE A 209 21.64 -3.48 14.07
CA PHE A 209 22.47 -4.29 13.18
C PHE A 209 23.43 -3.40 12.38
N THR A 210 24.38 -3.99 11.66
CA THR A 210 25.32 -3.27 10.79
C THR A 210 24.57 -2.52 9.70
N GLY A 211 24.67 -1.17 9.69
CA GLY A 211 23.91 -0.28 8.79
C GLY A 211 22.62 0.30 9.38
N ALA A 212 22.28 0.01 10.64
CA ALA A 212 21.18 0.64 11.36
C ALA A 212 21.60 1.99 11.97
N ASP A 213 21.98 2.95 11.12
CA ASP A 213 22.49 4.27 11.56
C ASP A 213 21.42 5.13 12.25
N THR A 214 20.16 4.91 11.96
CA THR A 214 19.01 5.59 12.54
C THR A 214 17.94 4.59 12.95
N ALA A 215 17.13 4.94 13.97
CA ALA A 215 15.95 4.15 14.30
C ALA A 215 14.89 4.32 13.19
N LYS A 216 14.19 3.23 12.82
CA LYS A 216 13.09 3.27 11.85
C LYS A 216 11.83 2.63 12.42
N ILE A 217 10.69 3.22 12.10
CA ILE A 217 9.37 2.65 12.40
C ILE A 217 9.06 1.52 11.41
N GLY A 218 8.33 0.50 11.87
CA GLY A 218 7.89 -0.62 11.04
C GLY A 218 6.46 -0.46 10.53
N TYR A 219 6.01 -1.42 9.71
CA TYR A 219 4.64 -1.44 9.19
C TYR A 219 3.60 -1.52 10.30
N PHE A 220 3.89 -2.17 11.43
CA PHE A 220 3.00 -2.18 12.60
C PHE A 220 2.77 -0.78 13.17
N ASP A 221 3.82 0.05 13.28
CA ASP A 221 3.67 1.45 13.69
C ASP A 221 2.87 2.27 12.67
N MET A 222 3.08 2.01 11.36
CA MET A 222 2.39 2.71 10.28
C MET A 222 0.90 2.38 10.22
N ALA A 223 0.53 1.14 10.55
CA ALA A 223 -0.85 0.65 10.55
C ALA A 223 -1.58 0.96 11.87
N LYS A 224 -0.94 1.64 12.82
CA LYS A 224 -1.49 1.88 14.16
C LYS A 224 -2.89 2.49 14.12
N GLY A 225 -3.81 1.90 14.87
CA GLY A 225 -5.23 2.26 14.90
C GLY A 225 -6.04 1.73 13.70
N GLY A 226 -5.36 1.23 12.66
CA GLY A 226 -5.95 0.81 11.41
C GLY A 226 -5.85 -0.69 11.13
N THR A 227 -5.55 -1.04 9.88
CA THR A 227 -5.47 -2.42 9.40
C THR A 227 -4.14 -2.68 8.69
N LEU A 228 -3.47 -3.77 9.04
CA LEU A 228 -2.30 -4.30 8.35
C LEU A 228 -2.72 -5.52 7.52
N PHE A 229 -2.58 -5.41 6.21
CA PHE A 229 -2.81 -6.49 5.27
C PHE A 229 -1.49 -7.13 4.87
N LEU A 230 -1.33 -8.43 5.14
CA LEU A 230 -0.14 -9.22 4.86
C LEU A 230 -0.46 -10.22 3.74
N ASP A 231 -0.05 -9.90 2.50
CA ASP A 231 -0.20 -10.81 1.37
C ASP A 231 0.97 -11.79 1.30
N GLU A 232 0.73 -12.97 0.74
CA GLU A 232 1.70 -14.08 0.61
C GLU A 232 2.34 -14.49 1.96
N ILE A 233 1.53 -14.60 3.02
CA ILE A 233 2.03 -14.87 4.37
C ILE A 233 2.81 -16.19 4.47
N GLY A 234 2.55 -17.18 3.60
CA GLY A 234 3.27 -18.45 3.54
C GLY A 234 4.76 -18.31 3.23
N THR A 235 5.20 -17.18 2.67
CA THR A 235 6.60 -16.91 2.32
C THR A 235 7.44 -16.40 3.48
N MET A 236 6.83 -16.07 4.62
CA MET A 236 7.52 -15.54 5.81
C MET A 236 8.49 -16.57 6.41
N SER A 237 9.65 -16.11 6.88
CA SER A 237 10.57 -16.95 7.66
C SER A 237 9.95 -17.36 8.99
N TYR A 238 10.39 -18.52 9.51
CA TYR A 238 9.89 -19.08 10.78
C TYR A 238 10.07 -18.13 11.97
N GLU A 239 11.12 -17.31 11.95
CA GLU A 239 11.39 -16.29 12.95
C GLU A 239 10.30 -15.19 12.94
N ILE A 240 9.98 -14.66 11.74
CA ILE A 240 8.95 -13.63 11.59
C ILE A 240 7.57 -14.18 11.95
N GLN A 241 7.29 -15.42 11.60
CA GLN A 241 6.06 -16.11 12.01
C GLN A 241 5.92 -16.14 13.54
N SER A 242 7.03 -16.39 14.27
CA SER A 242 7.04 -16.39 15.75
C SER A 242 6.77 -14.99 16.32
N MET A 243 7.34 -13.95 15.72
CA MET A 243 7.09 -12.57 16.13
C MET A 243 5.63 -12.15 15.85
N LEU A 244 5.08 -12.54 14.69
CA LEU A 244 3.69 -12.27 14.34
C LEU A 244 2.71 -12.99 15.27
N LEU A 245 2.99 -14.23 15.63
CA LEU A 245 2.19 -14.98 16.61
C LEU A 245 2.10 -14.24 17.95
N ARG A 246 3.23 -13.70 18.43
CA ARG A 246 3.25 -12.92 19.66
C ARG A 246 2.37 -11.68 19.56
N VAL A 247 2.40 -10.99 18.42
CA VAL A 247 1.51 -9.84 18.18
C VAL A 247 0.04 -10.24 18.26
N LEU A 248 -0.33 -11.38 17.65
CA LEU A 248 -1.72 -11.86 17.64
C LEU A 248 -2.20 -12.27 19.02
N GLN A 249 -1.32 -12.82 19.86
CA GLN A 249 -1.67 -13.33 21.20
C GLN A 249 -1.60 -12.25 22.28
N GLU A 250 -0.54 -11.43 22.25
CA GLU A 250 -0.24 -10.48 23.33
C GLU A 250 -0.60 -9.02 22.96
N SER A 251 -0.95 -8.75 21.68
CA SER A 251 -1.17 -7.40 21.16
C SER A 251 0.02 -6.46 21.40
N THR A 252 1.24 -7.02 21.45
CA THR A 252 2.49 -6.27 21.63
C THR A 252 3.58 -6.77 20.68
N TYR A 253 4.57 -5.95 20.42
CA TYR A 253 5.78 -6.30 19.68
C TYR A 253 6.98 -5.48 20.16
N THR A 254 8.17 -5.98 19.88
CA THR A 254 9.43 -5.31 20.22
C THR A 254 10.18 -4.98 18.94
N PRO A 255 10.49 -3.71 18.65
CA PRO A 255 11.35 -3.34 17.52
C PRO A 255 12.73 -3.99 17.66
N ILE A 256 13.35 -4.35 16.54
CA ILE A 256 14.66 -5.04 16.51
C ILE A 256 15.72 -4.20 17.25
N GLY A 257 16.47 -4.84 18.15
CA GLY A 257 17.47 -4.15 18.99
C GLY A 257 16.90 -3.18 20.02
N SER A 258 15.58 -3.15 20.24
CA SER A 258 14.94 -2.36 21.29
C SER A 258 14.63 -3.25 22.50
N GLY A 259 14.90 -2.78 23.72
CA GLY A 259 14.43 -3.43 24.95
C GLY A 259 13.02 -3.00 25.38
N LYS A 260 12.29 -2.22 24.54
CA LYS A 260 10.98 -1.68 24.88
C LYS A 260 9.89 -2.31 24.00
N GLU A 261 8.90 -2.90 24.65
CA GLU A 261 7.68 -3.35 23.98
C GLU A 261 6.80 -2.18 23.54
N ARG A 262 6.05 -2.39 22.47
CA ARG A 262 5.03 -1.47 21.94
C ARG A 262 3.71 -2.19 21.80
N VAL A 263 2.62 -1.49 22.06
CA VAL A 263 1.27 -2.01 21.83
C VAL A 263 0.97 -2.03 20.33
N ALA A 264 0.50 -3.18 19.85
CA ALA A 264 0.06 -3.40 18.48
C ALA A 264 -1.45 -3.17 18.37
N ASP A 265 -1.88 -1.92 18.36
CA ASP A 265 -3.28 -1.58 18.06
C ASP A 265 -3.50 -1.61 16.55
N VAL A 266 -3.60 -2.81 15.98
CA VAL A 266 -3.72 -3.03 14.54
C VAL A 266 -4.58 -4.25 14.27
N ARG A 267 -5.61 -4.12 13.41
CA ARG A 267 -6.32 -5.28 12.88
C ARG A 267 -5.48 -5.96 11.80
N ILE A 268 -5.34 -7.29 11.87
CA ILE A 268 -4.53 -8.07 10.94
C ILE A 268 -5.45 -8.79 9.95
N ILE A 269 -5.19 -8.60 8.65
CA ILE A 269 -5.79 -9.38 7.57
C ILE A 269 -4.64 -10.03 6.81
N THR A 270 -4.70 -11.33 6.56
CA THR A 270 -3.67 -12.07 5.84
C THR A 270 -4.20 -12.66 4.55
N ALA A 271 -3.32 -12.90 3.59
CA ALA A 271 -3.67 -13.61 2.37
C ALA A 271 -2.57 -14.57 1.94
N THR A 272 -2.95 -15.65 1.27
CA THR A 272 -2.02 -16.61 0.66
C THR A 272 -2.67 -17.35 -0.50
N ASN A 273 -1.83 -17.79 -1.44
CA ASN A 273 -2.17 -18.75 -2.49
C ASN A 273 -1.64 -20.16 -2.18
N GLU A 274 -0.85 -20.31 -1.11
CA GLU A 274 -0.20 -21.55 -0.72
C GLU A 274 -1.13 -22.41 0.15
N ASP A 275 -1.00 -23.73 0.03
CA ASP A 275 -1.60 -24.67 0.97
C ASP A 275 -0.80 -24.66 2.28
N LEU A 276 -1.28 -23.87 3.25
CA LEU A 276 -0.62 -23.73 4.55
C LEU A 276 -0.66 -25.03 5.36
N GLN A 277 -1.63 -25.92 5.15
CA GLN A 277 -1.67 -27.22 5.84
C GLN A 277 -0.53 -28.12 5.35
N GLN A 278 -0.23 -28.08 4.05
CA GLN A 278 0.94 -28.76 3.52
C GLN A 278 2.24 -28.09 3.98
N ALA A 279 2.29 -26.74 4.01
CA ALA A 279 3.45 -26.00 4.51
C ALA A 279 3.76 -26.30 5.99
N ILE A 280 2.73 -26.54 6.82
CA ILE A 280 2.88 -26.98 8.21
C ILE A 280 3.52 -28.38 8.27
N LYS A 281 3.02 -29.35 7.49
CA LYS A 281 3.61 -30.69 7.41
C LYS A 281 5.06 -30.68 6.96
N ASP A 282 5.41 -29.77 6.05
CA ASP A 282 6.77 -29.58 5.55
C ASP A 282 7.67 -28.80 6.52
N GLY A 283 7.16 -28.32 7.67
CA GLY A 283 7.91 -27.54 8.65
C GLY A 283 8.24 -26.11 8.20
N ARG A 284 7.59 -25.60 7.14
CA ARG A 284 7.78 -24.25 6.62
C ARG A 284 6.87 -23.21 7.25
N PHE A 285 5.72 -23.62 7.78
CA PHE A 285 4.75 -22.74 8.44
C PHE A 285 4.39 -23.29 9.83
N ARG A 286 4.18 -22.39 10.80
CA ARG A 286 3.84 -22.76 12.18
C ARG A 286 2.37 -23.07 12.30
N GLU A 287 2.06 -24.18 12.94
CA GLU A 287 0.67 -24.59 13.22
C GLU A 287 -0.03 -23.64 14.19
N ASP A 288 0.68 -23.17 15.22
CA ASP A 288 0.14 -22.25 16.22
C ASP A 288 -0.22 -20.87 15.60
N LEU A 289 0.58 -20.36 14.66
CA LEU A 289 0.27 -19.15 13.89
C LEU A 289 -0.97 -19.38 13.01
N TYR A 290 -1.01 -20.52 12.29
CA TYR A 290 -2.15 -20.87 11.45
C TYR A 290 -3.45 -20.87 12.27
N LEU A 291 -3.47 -21.52 13.43
CA LEU A 291 -4.64 -21.56 14.33
C LEU A 291 -5.03 -20.17 14.87
N SER A 292 -4.04 -19.30 15.15
CA SER A 292 -4.30 -17.93 15.60
C SER A 292 -4.86 -17.01 14.51
N LEU A 293 -4.58 -17.32 13.23
CA LEU A 293 -5.11 -16.57 12.08
C LEU A 293 -6.52 -17.05 11.67
N ILE A 294 -6.82 -18.33 11.90
CA ILE A 294 -8.15 -18.92 11.69
C ILE A 294 -8.84 -18.92 13.04
N HIS A 295 -9.57 -17.87 13.37
CA HIS A 295 -10.38 -17.85 14.59
C HIS A 295 -11.60 -18.78 14.39
N ILE A 296 -11.39 -20.08 14.63
CA ILE A 296 -12.47 -21.00 14.96
C ILE A 296 -12.62 -20.90 16.48
N SER A 297 -13.54 -20.08 16.96
CA SER A 297 -14.01 -20.23 18.33
C SER A 297 -14.67 -21.60 18.42
N GLU A 298 -13.96 -22.59 18.98
CA GLU A 298 -14.65 -23.77 19.51
C GLU A 298 -15.71 -23.24 20.47
N PRO A 299 -16.99 -23.69 20.33
CA PRO A 299 -17.98 -23.38 21.33
C PRO A 299 -17.45 -23.94 22.64
N THR A 300 -17.16 -23.07 23.60
CA THR A 300 -16.90 -23.46 25.00
C THR A 300 -17.95 -24.48 25.41
N ARG A 301 -17.55 -25.72 25.59
CA ARG A 301 -18.40 -26.72 26.19
C ARG A 301 -18.83 -26.19 27.54
N PRO A 302 -20.13 -26.05 27.81
CA PRO A 302 -20.57 -25.79 29.17
C PRO A 302 -20.20 -27.02 30.04
N TYR A 303 -19.54 -26.76 31.14
CA TYR A 303 -19.30 -27.74 32.19
C TYR A 303 -20.62 -28.22 32.79
#